data_89781b379e774de13c191e5dbb96f0e6
#
_entry.id   89781b379e774de13c191e5dbb96f0e6
#
_cell.length_a   1.000
_cell.length_b   1.000
_cell.length_c   1.000
_cell.angle_alpha   90.00
_cell.angle_beta   90.00
_cell.angle_gamma   90.00
#
_symmetry.space_group_name_H-M   'P 1'
#
loop_
_entity.id
_entity.type
_entity.pdbx_description
1 polymer ?
#
loop_
_entity_poly.entity_id
_entity_poly.type
_entity_poly.pdbx_seq_one_letter_code
_entity_poly.pdbx_strand_id
1 'polypeptide(L)'
;MTKDNEKYQAYVQILNEELIPAMGCTEPIALAYAAAKAREVLGCLPDRVCIGASGSIIKNVKSVIVPNTNHLKGIPAAAAAGIVAGNAEKELEVISAVTEEETKEIAEFLEHTEITVEHINNGCVFDIIVEVFHGEDKAKVRIANYHTNIVRIEKNGEILLNVPVAGESEEGLTDRSLLDMKSIWDFANTVDIEDIREVIGRQIEYNSAIADEGLKGNYGANIGSVLLDTYGNDVRTRAKARAAAGSDARMNGCELPVVINAGSGNQGMTCSLPVLEYADELQSGEEKTYRALVLSNLVAIHQKTGIGRLSAYCGAVSAGAAAGAGIAYLCGGGYEEVIHTVVNALAIVSGMVCDGAKASCAAKIASSVDAGILGYNMYLRGQQFYAGDGIVTKGVEATIQNIGRLGKDGMKETNEEIIKMMISD
;
A
#
# COMPACT_ATOMS: atom_id res chain seq x y z
N MET A 1 15.97 -15.97 -17.32
CA MET A 1 15.12 -16.98 -16.63
C MET A 1 14.12 -17.52 -17.65
N THR A 2 13.75 -18.81 -17.64
CA THR A 2 12.80 -19.42 -18.58
C THR A 2 11.43 -19.63 -17.90
N LYS A 3 10.36 -19.76 -18.71
CA LYS A 3 8.99 -19.99 -18.18
C LYS A 3 8.85 -21.23 -17.30
N ASP A 4 9.66 -22.26 -17.52
CA ASP A 4 9.64 -23.50 -16.73
C ASP A 4 10.38 -23.38 -15.38
N ASN A 5 11.02 -22.23 -15.11
CA ASN A 5 11.73 -22.01 -13.86
C ASN A 5 10.73 -21.72 -12.73
N GLU A 6 10.88 -22.38 -11.58
CA GLU A 6 10.04 -22.19 -10.41
C GLU A 6 9.94 -20.71 -9.97
N LYS A 7 11.08 -20.02 -9.93
CA LYS A 7 11.09 -18.57 -9.59
C LYS A 7 10.35 -17.72 -10.63
N TYR A 8 10.37 -18.10 -11.92
CA TYR A 8 9.62 -17.37 -12.94
C TYR A 8 8.13 -17.40 -12.64
N GLN A 9 7.56 -18.59 -12.40
CA GLN A 9 6.14 -18.75 -12.08
C GLN A 9 5.79 -18.07 -10.75
N ALA A 10 6.65 -18.22 -9.75
CA ALA A 10 6.48 -17.54 -8.46
C ALA A 10 6.42 -16.01 -8.61
N TYR A 11 7.28 -15.42 -9.45
CA TYR A 11 7.31 -13.95 -9.60
C TYR A 11 6.12 -13.42 -10.38
N VAL A 12 5.65 -14.13 -11.39
CA VAL A 12 4.37 -13.79 -12.05
C VAL A 12 3.22 -13.86 -11.04
N GLN A 13 3.17 -14.92 -10.23
CA GLN A 13 2.12 -15.08 -9.22
C GLN A 13 2.22 -13.99 -8.13
N ILE A 14 3.41 -13.68 -7.64
CA ILE A 14 3.65 -12.60 -6.66
C ILE A 14 3.15 -11.25 -7.20
N LEU A 15 3.43 -10.92 -8.46
CA LEU A 15 2.92 -9.69 -9.08
C LEU A 15 1.38 -9.68 -9.10
N ASN A 16 0.73 -10.78 -9.44
CA ASN A 16 -0.73 -10.86 -9.44
C ASN A 16 -1.35 -10.77 -8.03
N GLU A 17 -0.69 -11.32 -7.02
CA GLU A 17 -1.14 -11.26 -5.63
C GLU A 17 -0.96 -9.88 -4.99
N GLU A 18 0.06 -9.14 -5.38
CA GLU A 18 0.43 -7.87 -4.74
C GLU A 18 -0.04 -6.62 -5.50
N LEU A 19 -0.27 -6.74 -6.83
CA LEU A 19 -0.71 -5.62 -7.66
C LEU A 19 -2.21 -5.71 -7.94
N ILE A 20 -3.00 -5.56 -6.91
CA ILE A 20 -4.47 -5.62 -7.01
C ILE A 20 -5.09 -4.22 -6.95
N PRO A 21 -6.25 -4.02 -7.59
CA PRO A 21 -6.99 -2.77 -7.49
C PRO A 21 -7.51 -2.54 -6.08
N ALA A 22 -7.52 -1.28 -5.65
CA ALA A 22 -8.12 -0.86 -4.40
C ALA A 22 -8.60 0.58 -4.51
N MET A 23 -9.67 0.91 -3.80
CA MET A 23 -10.25 2.23 -3.76
C MET A 23 -9.86 2.94 -2.45
N GLY A 24 -9.35 4.17 -2.53
CA GLY A 24 -8.94 4.92 -1.34
C GLY A 24 -7.84 4.25 -0.52
N CYS A 25 -7.85 4.44 0.80
CA CYS A 25 -6.92 3.78 1.72
C CYS A 25 -7.37 2.36 2.03
N THR A 26 -6.45 1.40 1.95
CA THR A 26 -6.75 -0.03 2.03
C THR A 26 -7.29 -0.48 3.39
N GLU A 27 -6.85 0.12 4.49
CA GLU A 27 -7.31 -0.26 5.84
C GLU A 27 -8.77 0.14 6.13
N PRO A 28 -9.24 1.37 5.82
CA PRO A 28 -10.67 1.69 5.87
C PRO A 28 -11.52 0.81 4.97
N ILE A 29 -11.01 0.46 3.79
CA ILE A 29 -11.73 -0.40 2.86
C ILE A 29 -11.79 -1.85 3.35
N ALA A 30 -10.73 -2.40 3.94
CA ALA A 30 -10.77 -3.70 4.60
C ALA A 30 -11.79 -3.73 5.76
N LEU A 31 -11.90 -2.62 6.50
CA LEU A 31 -12.89 -2.48 7.55
C LEU A 31 -14.32 -2.42 6.96
N ALA A 32 -14.54 -1.66 5.89
CA ALA A 32 -15.82 -1.63 5.17
C ALA A 32 -16.16 -3.02 4.60
N TYR A 33 -15.18 -3.76 4.10
CA TYR A 33 -15.34 -5.13 3.62
C TYR A 33 -15.78 -6.09 4.74
N ALA A 34 -15.11 -6.05 5.90
CA ALA A 34 -15.51 -6.83 7.06
C ALA A 34 -16.95 -6.49 7.51
N ALA A 35 -17.30 -5.20 7.48
CA ALA A 35 -18.61 -4.70 7.89
C ALA A 35 -19.72 -5.09 6.89
N ALA A 36 -19.46 -4.99 5.59
CA ALA A 36 -20.37 -5.47 4.54
C ALA A 36 -20.63 -6.97 4.66
N LYS A 37 -19.56 -7.76 4.90
CA LYS A 37 -19.69 -9.20 5.09
C LYS A 37 -20.44 -9.55 6.36
N ALA A 38 -20.23 -8.82 7.45
CA ALA A 38 -20.97 -9.04 8.70
C ALA A 38 -22.47 -8.75 8.52
N ARG A 39 -22.84 -7.66 7.82
CA ARG A 39 -24.24 -7.34 7.47
C ARG A 39 -24.86 -8.42 6.56
N GLU A 40 -24.11 -8.91 5.56
CA GLU A 40 -24.56 -9.99 4.68
C GLU A 40 -24.89 -11.28 5.50
N VAL A 41 -24.02 -11.66 6.43
CA VAL A 41 -24.20 -12.82 7.30
C VAL A 41 -25.39 -12.61 8.26
N LEU A 42 -25.57 -11.40 8.83
CA LEU A 42 -26.71 -11.06 9.67
C LEU A 42 -28.04 -11.17 8.89
N GLY A 43 -28.06 -10.65 7.65
CA GLY A 43 -29.18 -10.69 6.72
C GLY A 43 -30.10 -9.46 6.76
N CYS A 44 -29.78 -8.45 7.59
CA CYS A 44 -30.50 -7.18 7.69
C CYS A 44 -29.57 -6.05 8.14
N LEU A 45 -30.07 -4.81 8.17
CA LEU A 45 -29.32 -3.69 8.76
C LEU A 45 -29.25 -3.86 10.28
N PRO A 46 -28.06 -3.72 10.89
CA PRO A 46 -27.90 -3.80 12.34
C PRO A 46 -28.42 -2.55 13.05
N ASP A 47 -28.84 -2.71 14.31
CA ASP A 47 -29.19 -1.63 15.24
C ASP A 47 -28.03 -1.24 16.17
N ARG A 48 -26.96 -2.07 16.23
CA ARG A 48 -25.74 -1.81 16.99
C ARG A 48 -24.53 -2.50 16.35
N VAL A 49 -23.38 -1.83 16.44
CA VAL A 49 -22.11 -2.31 15.85
C VAL A 49 -20.99 -2.19 16.88
N CYS A 50 -20.21 -3.27 17.04
CA CYS A 50 -18.99 -3.27 17.85
C CYS A 50 -17.80 -3.59 16.96
N ILE A 51 -16.76 -2.76 17.00
CA ILE A 51 -15.58 -2.90 16.15
C ILE A 51 -14.35 -3.04 17.05
N GLY A 52 -13.66 -4.18 16.93
CA GLY A 52 -12.34 -4.36 17.49
C GLY A 52 -11.29 -4.10 16.42
N ALA A 53 -10.31 -3.25 16.68
CA ALA A 53 -9.24 -2.97 15.75
C ALA A 53 -7.87 -2.96 16.43
N SER A 54 -6.83 -3.51 15.77
CA SER A 54 -5.45 -3.39 16.24
C SER A 54 -5.00 -1.93 16.20
N GLY A 55 -4.00 -1.58 17.02
CA GLY A 55 -3.48 -0.22 17.06
C GLY A 55 -2.98 0.28 15.70
N SER A 56 -2.43 -0.60 14.86
CA SER A 56 -1.99 -0.25 13.50
C SER A 56 -3.17 0.09 12.58
N ILE A 57 -4.29 -0.60 12.71
CA ILE A 57 -5.54 -0.27 11.98
C ILE A 57 -6.08 1.08 12.46
N ILE A 58 -6.17 1.30 13.76
CA ILE A 58 -6.62 2.59 14.33
C ILE A 58 -5.74 3.73 13.79
N LYS A 59 -4.42 3.56 13.85
CA LYS A 59 -3.45 4.53 13.33
C LYS A 59 -3.69 4.90 11.86
N ASN A 60 -3.97 3.92 11.01
CA ASN A 60 -4.09 4.12 9.57
C ASN A 60 -5.47 4.59 9.12
N VAL A 61 -6.51 4.43 9.96
CA VAL A 61 -7.89 4.80 9.60
C VAL A 61 -8.30 6.15 10.19
N LYS A 62 -7.77 6.55 11.35
CA LYS A 62 -8.25 7.72 12.14
C LYS A 62 -8.41 9.00 11.32
N SER A 63 -7.47 9.32 10.43
CA SER A 63 -7.40 10.63 9.77
C SER A 63 -7.71 10.60 8.27
N VAL A 64 -8.00 9.44 7.70
CA VAL A 64 -8.21 9.29 6.26
C VAL A 64 -9.68 9.46 5.90
N ILE A 65 -9.94 10.09 4.76
CA ILE A 65 -11.30 10.20 4.20
C ILE A 65 -11.67 8.85 3.57
N VAL A 66 -12.86 8.36 3.93
CA VAL A 66 -13.46 7.18 3.31
C VAL A 66 -14.08 7.59 1.97
N PRO A 67 -13.71 6.96 0.85
CA PRO A 67 -14.29 7.29 -0.46
C PRO A 67 -15.82 7.11 -0.48
N ASN A 68 -16.52 7.85 -1.34
CA ASN A 68 -17.97 7.75 -1.55
C ASN A 68 -18.81 7.99 -0.29
N THR A 69 -18.31 8.77 0.68
CA THR A 69 -19.02 9.04 1.95
C THR A 69 -19.24 10.54 2.22
N ASN A 70 -19.05 11.40 1.22
CA ASN A 70 -19.09 12.86 1.40
C ASN A 70 -18.10 13.34 2.49
N HIS A 71 -16.82 12.91 2.37
CA HIS A 71 -15.70 13.28 3.24
C HIS A 71 -15.77 12.80 4.70
N LEU A 72 -16.57 11.81 5.02
CA LEU A 72 -16.54 11.18 6.34
C LEU A 72 -15.21 10.50 6.61
N LYS A 73 -14.79 10.44 7.88
CA LYS A 73 -13.48 9.93 8.32
C LYS A 73 -13.61 8.89 9.43
N GLY A 74 -12.61 8.03 9.50
CA GLY A 74 -12.40 7.17 10.64
C GLY A 74 -13.13 5.82 10.55
N ILE A 75 -12.93 5.02 11.59
CA ILE A 75 -13.44 3.64 11.68
C ILE A 75 -14.97 3.56 11.60
N PRO A 76 -15.73 4.38 12.34
CA PRO A 76 -17.19 4.34 12.24
C PRO A 76 -17.73 4.63 10.84
N ALA A 77 -17.12 5.60 10.13
CA ALA A 77 -17.52 5.95 8.77
C ALA A 77 -17.26 4.81 7.78
N ALA A 78 -16.10 4.16 7.88
CA ALA A 78 -15.77 3.01 7.04
C ALA A 78 -16.72 1.82 7.29
N ALA A 79 -17.04 1.54 8.55
CA ALA A 79 -17.99 0.48 8.90
C ALA A 79 -19.42 0.79 8.39
N ALA A 80 -19.89 2.01 8.60
CA ALA A 80 -21.20 2.44 8.13
C ALA A 80 -21.32 2.34 6.60
N ALA A 81 -20.31 2.79 5.86
CA ALA A 81 -20.27 2.66 4.40
C ALA A 81 -20.37 1.19 3.94
N GLY A 82 -19.63 0.30 4.59
CA GLY A 82 -19.69 -1.13 4.32
C GLY A 82 -21.06 -1.74 4.65
N ILE A 83 -21.65 -1.38 5.80
CA ILE A 83 -22.94 -1.90 6.26
C ILE A 83 -24.08 -1.44 5.35
N VAL A 84 -24.13 -0.15 5.03
CA VAL A 84 -25.27 0.44 4.30
C VAL A 84 -25.20 0.09 2.81
N ALA A 85 -24.07 0.33 2.17
CA ALA A 85 -23.94 0.31 0.72
C ALA A 85 -22.88 -0.69 0.18
N GLY A 86 -22.16 -1.39 1.07
CA GLY A 86 -21.07 -2.25 0.66
C GLY A 86 -21.51 -3.54 -0.06
N ASN A 87 -20.79 -3.88 -1.13
CA ASN A 87 -20.88 -5.19 -1.79
C ASN A 87 -19.63 -6.02 -1.43
N ALA A 88 -19.77 -7.01 -0.53
CA ALA A 88 -18.67 -7.81 -0.04
C ALA A 88 -17.96 -8.65 -1.13
N GLU A 89 -18.63 -8.96 -2.25
CA GLU A 89 -18.00 -9.70 -3.35
C GLU A 89 -16.88 -8.90 -4.06
N LYS A 90 -16.89 -7.57 -3.89
CA LYS A 90 -15.89 -6.67 -4.48
C LYS A 90 -14.64 -6.44 -3.61
N GLU A 91 -14.54 -7.07 -2.45
CA GLU A 91 -13.37 -6.97 -1.55
C GLU A 91 -12.88 -5.52 -1.33
N LEU A 92 -11.69 -5.17 -1.86
CA LEU A 92 -11.11 -3.82 -1.71
C LEU A 92 -11.75 -2.75 -2.61
N GLU A 93 -12.77 -3.10 -3.36
CA GLU A 93 -13.65 -2.18 -4.08
C GLU A 93 -15.08 -2.21 -3.53
N VAL A 94 -15.28 -2.71 -2.31
CA VAL A 94 -16.56 -2.96 -1.63
C VAL A 94 -17.52 -1.77 -1.65
N ILE A 95 -17.04 -0.53 -1.61
CA ILE A 95 -17.84 0.70 -1.64
C ILE A 95 -17.67 1.49 -2.96
N SER A 96 -17.20 0.85 -4.03
CA SER A 96 -16.94 1.53 -5.32
C SER A 96 -18.20 1.99 -6.04
N ALA A 97 -19.36 1.44 -5.72
CA ALA A 97 -20.62 1.73 -6.40
C ALA A 97 -21.64 2.48 -5.52
N VAL A 98 -21.19 3.09 -4.43
CA VAL A 98 -22.07 3.88 -3.53
C VAL A 98 -22.67 5.07 -4.29
N THR A 99 -23.97 5.20 -4.22
CA THR A 99 -24.73 6.28 -4.85
C THR A 99 -24.84 7.53 -3.94
N GLU A 100 -25.25 8.67 -4.51
CA GLU A 100 -25.51 9.88 -3.72
C GLU A 100 -26.63 9.67 -2.68
N GLU A 101 -27.59 8.79 -2.93
CA GLU A 101 -28.67 8.46 -2.01
C GLU A 101 -28.12 7.63 -0.84
N GLU A 102 -27.38 6.58 -1.14
CA GLU A 102 -26.70 5.76 -0.12
C GLU A 102 -25.70 6.56 0.72
N THR A 103 -25.05 7.57 0.15
CA THR A 103 -24.17 8.48 0.92
C THR A 103 -24.93 9.21 2.04
N LYS A 104 -26.21 9.58 1.81
CA LYS A 104 -27.07 10.18 2.85
C LYS A 104 -27.50 9.14 3.88
N GLU A 105 -27.87 7.94 3.42
CA GLU A 105 -28.22 6.82 4.30
C GLU A 105 -27.02 6.42 5.21
N ILE A 106 -25.79 6.46 4.71
CA ILE A 106 -24.57 6.25 5.51
C ILE A 106 -24.48 7.30 6.65
N ALA A 107 -24.71 8.56 6.32
CA ALA A 107 -24.67 9.63 7.32
C ALA A 107 -25.79 9.47 8.37
N GLU A 108 -27.01 9.14 7.94
CA GLU A 108 -28.15 8.86 8.84
C GLU A 108 -27.88 7.62 9.73
N PHE A 109 -27.30 6.56 9.15
CA PHE A 109 -26.92 5.38 9.91
C PHE A 109 -25.89 5.69 11.00
N LEU A 110 -24.88 6.53 10.71
CA LEU A 110 -23.89 6.99 11.68
C LEU A 110 -24.50 7.81 12.83
N GLU A 111 -25.53 8.60 12.54
CA GLU A 111 -26.20 9.45 13.54
C GLU A 111 -27.11 8.65 14.50
N HIS A 112 -27.74 7.59 13.99
CA HIS A 112 -28.79 6.88 14.71
C HIS A 112 -28.38 5.49 15.25
N THR A 113 -27.24 4.95 14.81
CA THR A 113 -26.76 3.61 15.20
C THR A 113 -25.62 3.71 16.20
N GLU A 114 -25.69 2.95 17.28
CA GLU A 114 -24.59 2.85 18.24
C GLU A 114 -23.42 2.07 17.60
N ILE A 115 -22.29 2.76 17.36
CA ILE A 115 -21.06 2.18 16.86
C ILE A 115 -19.95 2.39 17.89
N THR A 116 -19.47 1.30 18.48
CA THR A 116 -18.36 1.32 19.43
C THR A 116 -17.08 0.82 18.79
N VAL A 117 -15.95 1.42 19.14
CA VAL A 117 -14.63 1.02 18.65
C VAL A 117 -13.72 0.71 19.84
N GLU A 118 -13.15 -0.48 19.85
CA GLU A 118 -12.24 -0.96 20.88
C GLU A 118 -10.86 -1.26 20.34
N HIS A 119 -9.82 -0.83 21.04
CA HIS A 119 -8.45 -1.22 20.74
C HIS A 119 -8.20 -2.65 21.23
N ILE A 120 -7.92 -3.56 20.29
CA ILE A 120 -7.55 -4.95 20.61
C ILE A 120 -6.02 -5.10 20.57
N ASN A 121 -5.47 -5.70 21.63
CA ASN A 121 -4.04 -5.99 21.74
C ASN A 121 -3.83 -7.49 21.98
N ASN A 122 -3.91 -8.27 20.90
CA ASN A 122 -3.77 -9.73 20.91
C ASN A 122 -2.48 -10.20 20.22
N GLY A 123 -1.54 -9.28 19.93
CA GLY A 123 -0.28 -9.55 19.26
C GLY A 123 -0.36 -9.62 17.73
N CYS A 124 -1.55 -9.50 17.13
CA CYS A 124 -1.72 -9.41 15.68
C CYS A 124 -1.64 -7.94 15.23
N VAL A 125 -0.73 -7.64 14.32
CA VAL A 125 -0.49 -6.26 13.85
C VAL A 125 -1.62 -5.77 12.95
N PHE A 126 -2.16 -6.66 12.10
CA PHE A 126 -3.33 -6.39 11.27
C PHE A 126 -4.49 -7.24 11.78
N ASP A 127 -5.44 -6.63 12.49
CA ASP A 127 -6.61 -7.31 13.02
C ASP A 127 -7.83 -6.38 13.04
N ILE A 128 -8.91 -6.82 12.42
CA ILE A 128 -10.21 -6.14 12.34
C ILE A 128 -11.28 -7.15 12.74
N ILE A 129 -12.07 -6.82 13.73
CA ILE A 129 -13.24 -7.60 14.14
C ILE A 129 -14.45 -6.71 14.03
N VAL A 130 -15.45 -7.10 13.27
CA VAL A 130 -16.74 -6.41 13.19
C VAL A 130 -17.82 -7.34 13.71
N GLU A 131 -18.51 -6.93 14.74
CA GLU A 131 -19.66 -7.63 15.31
C GLU A 131 -20.90 -6.73 15.18
N VAL A 132 -21.94 -7.24 14.52
CA VAL A 132 -23.18 -6.52 14.21
C VAL A 132 -24.36 -7.22 14.89
N PHE A 133 -25.33 -6.44 15.37
CA PHE A 133 -26.49 -6.91 16.12
C PHE A 133 -27.79 -6.37 15.55
N HIS A 134 -28.84 -7.17 15.61
CA HIS A 134 -30.21 -6.77 15.33
C HIS A 134 -31.16 -7.53 16.26
N GLY A 135 -31.67 -6.88 17.28
CA GLY A 135 -32.42 -7.54 18.36
C GLY A 135 -31.59 -8.63 19.04
N GLU A 136 -32.02 -9.88 18.96
CA GLU A 136 -31.30 -11.04 19.51
C GLU A 136 -30.29 -11.66 18.51
N ASP A 137 -30.39 -11.32 17.22
CA ASP A 137 -29.51 -11.84 16.18
C ASP A 137 -28.18 -11.09 16.16
N LYS A 138 -27.10 -11.83 15.89
CA LYS A 138 -25.76 -11.25 15.75
C LYS A 138 -24.93 -11.98 14.71
N ALA A 139 -24.04 -11.24 14.08
CA ALA A 139 -23.02 -11.78 13.22
C ALA A 139 -21.66 -11.17 13.51
N LYS A 140 -20.58 -11.93 13.28
CA LYS A 140 -19.21 -11.52 13.52
C LYS A 140 -18.34 -11.93 12.37
N VAL A 141 -17.50 -11.00 11.92
CA VAL A 141 -16.46 -11.23 10.90
C VAL A 141 -15.12 -10.73 11.43
N ARG A 142 -14.06 -11.51 11.22
CA ARG A 142 -12.68 -11.11 11.52
C ARG A 142 -11.82 -11.22 10.28
N ILE A 143 -11.07 -10.15 10.01
CA ILE A 143 -9.98 -10.11 9.02
C ILE A 143 -8.66 -10.01 9.78
N ALA A 144 -7.67 -10.84 9.42
CA ALA A 144 -6.35 -10.82 10.06
C ALA A 144 -5.23 -11.01 9.03
N ASN A 145 -4.04 -10.52 9.35
CA ASN A 145 -2.78 -10.60 8.61
C ASN A 145 -2.73 -9.76 7.34
N TYR A 146 -3.74 -9.78 6.47
CA TYR A 146 -3.82 -8.94 5.27
C TYR A 146 -5.27 -8.56 4.92
N HIS A 147 -5.44 -7.55 4.08
CA HIS A 147 -6.68 -6.78 3.91
C HIS A 147 -7.92 -7.58 3.49
N THR A 148 -7.77 -8.69 2.77
CA THR A 148 -8.88 -9.51 2.27
C THR A 148 -9.03 -10.85 2.98
N ASN A 149 -8.17 -11.13 3.97
CA ASN A 149 -8.12 -12.43 4.65
C ASN A 149 -9.17 -12.54 5.76
N ILE A 150 -10.37 -12.97 5.41
CA ILE A 150 -11.39 -13.31 6.40
C ILE A 150 -11.02 -14.63 7.06
N VAL A 151 -10.74 -14.60 8.35
CA VAL A 151 -10.31 -15.76 9.14
C VAL A 151 -11.42 -16.32 10.03
N ARG A 152 -12.47 -15.54 10.28
CA ARG A 152 -13.59 -16.01 11.09
C ARG A 152 -14.91 -15.38 10.65
N ILE A 153 -15.96 -16.22 10.58
CA ILE A 153 -17.36 -15.82 10.39
C ILE A 153 -18.20 -16.57 11.39
N GLU A 154 -19.04 -15.85 12.13
CA GLU A 154 -20.01 -16.43 13.08
C GLU A 154 -21.39 -15.83 12.87
N LYS A 155 -22.45 -16.61 13.10
CA LYS A 155 -23.83 -16.17 13.19
C LYS A 155 -24.50 -16.81 14.39
N ASN A 156 -25.05 -16.02 15.33
CA ASN A 156 -25.77 -16.48 16.50
C ASN A 156 -25.03 -17.53 17.35
N GLY A 157 -23.68 -17.44 17.37
CA GLY A 157 -22.81 -18.39 18.06
C GLY A 157 -22.39 -19.60 17.25
N GLU A 158 -22.97 -19.82 16.06
CA GLU A 158 -22.53 -20.82 15.13
C GLU A 158 -21.31 -20.31 14.33
N ILE A 159 -20.26 -21.13 14.28
CA ILE A 159 -19.03 -20.82 13.53
C ILE A 159 -19.20 -21.31 12.09
N LEU A 160 -19.28 -20.38 11.13
CA LEU A 160 -19.40 -20.67 9.70
C LEU A 160 -18.03 -20.78 9.01
N LEU A 161 -17.03 -20.04 9.50
CA LEU A 161 -15.64 -20.09 9.05
C LEU A 161 -14.71 -19.91 10.25
N ASN A 162 -13.65 -20.71 10.33
CA ASN A 162 -12.59 -20.54 11.32
C ASN A 162 -11.23 -21.00 10.76
N VAL A 163 -10.41 -20.05 10.38
CA VAL A 163 -9.04 -20.27 9.91
C VAL A 163 -8.11 -19.90 11.06
N PRO A 164 -7.20 -20.77 11.49
CA PRO A 164 -6.23 -20.41 12.53
C PRO A 164 -5.36 -19.23 12.13
N VAL A 165 -5.22 -18.26 13.01
CA VAL A 165 -4.28 -17.13 12.82
C VAL A 165 -2.99 -17.49 13.52
N ALA A 166 -2.01 -18.00 12.77
CA ALA A 166 -0.68 -18.35 13.27
C ALA A 166 0.30 -17.22 12.98
N GLY A 167 0.46 -16.28 13.92
CA GLY A 167 1.42 -15.18 13.81
C GLY A 167 1.14 -14.26 12.60
N GLU A 168 2.18 -13.67 12.03
CA GLU A 168 2.14 -12.89 10.80
C GLU A 168 2.32 -13.81 9.57
N SER A 169 1.61 -14.95 9.49
CA SER A 169 1.75 -15.86 8.36
C SER A 169 0.96 -15.33 7.15
N GLU A 170 1.58 -15.41 5.99
CA GLU A 170 0.96 -15.19 4.68
C GLU A 170 0.59 -16.56 4.07
N GLU A 171 0.01 -17.45 4.87
CA GLU A 171 -0.44 -18.76 4.39
C GLU A 171 -1.42 -18.60 3.23
N GLY A 172 -1.17 -19.35 2.15
CA GLY A 172 -1.95 -19.27 0.91
C GLY A 172 -1.38 -18.33 -0.15
N LEU A 173 -0.38 -17.51 0.18
CA LEU A 173 0.36 -16.70 -0.79
C LEU A 173 1.66 -17.40 -1.23
N THR A 174 2.13 -17.05 -2.43
CA THR A 174 3.41 -17.53 -2.96
C THR A 174 4.57 -17.20 -2.02
N ASP A 175 5.53 -18.10 -1.86
CA ASP A 175 6.68 -17.91 -0.98
C ASP A 175 7.54 -16.71 -1.39
N ARG A 176 7.56 -15.65 -0.57
CA ARG A 176 8.36 -14.44 -0.78
C ARG A 176 9.85 -14.64 -0.50
N SER A 177 10.26 -15.72 0.14
CA SER A 177 11.67 -16.04 0.37
C SER A 177 12.42 -16.36 -0.94
N LEU A 178 11.68 -16.62 -2.02
CA LEU A 178 12.22 -16.79 -3.36
C LEU A 178 12.73 -15.49 -3.99
N LEU A 179 12.35 -14.32 -3.43
CA LEU A 179 12.77 -13.01 -3.93
C LEU A 179 14.22 -12.71 -3.53
N ASP A 180 15.02 -12.35 -4.50
CA ASP A 180 16.36 -11.77 -4.35
C ASP A 180 16.67 -10.82 -5.51
N MET A 181 17.53 -9.83 -5.29
CA MET A 181 17.82 -8.79 -6.26
C MET A 181 18.36 -9.34 -7.59
N LYS A 182 19.19 -10.38 -7.53
CA LYS A 182 19.76 -10.98 -8.76
C LYS A 182 18.69 -11.69 -9.57
N SER A 183 17.86 -12.49 -8.93
CA SER A 183 16.76 -13.19 -9.59
C SER A 183 15.68 -12.23 -10.10
N ILE A 184 15.38 -11.15 -9.36
CA ILE A 184 14.48 -10.07 -9.80
C ILE A 184 15.01 -9.39 -11.06
N TRP A 185 16.30 -9.06 -11.08
CA TRP A 185 16.97 -8.50 -12.26
C TRP A 185 16.88 -9.45 -13.47
N ASP A 186 17.22 -10.72 -13.28
CA ASP A 186 17.17 -11.71 -14.35
C ASP A 186 15.74 -11.92 -14.87
N PHE A 187 14.74 -11.92 -13.97
CA PHE A 187 13.33 -12.02 -14.35
C PHE A 187 12.87 -10.79 -15.15
N ALA A 188 13.15 -9.58 -14.68
CA ALA A 188 12.78 -8.35 -15.38
C ALA A 188 13.33 -8.29 -16.81
N ASN A 189 14.54 -8.83 -17.04
CA ASN A 189 15.15 -8.88 -18.37
C ASN A 189 14.63 -10.01 -19.27
N THR A 190 13.95 -11.02 -18.72
CA THR A 190 13.62 -12.25 -19.47
C THR A 190 12.13 -12.61 -19.45
N VAL A 191 11.32 -11.94 -18.61
CA VAL A 191 9.88 -12.19 -18.54
C VAL A 191 9.21 -11.94 -19.89
N ASP A 192 8.32 -12.84 -20.28
CA ASP A 192 7.43 -12.61 -21.41
C ASP A 192 6.42 -11.53 -21.03
N ILE A 193 6.35 -10.48 -21.83
CA ILE A 193 5.46 -9.33 -21.55
C ILE A 193 3.99 -9.76 -21.47
N GLU A 194 3.58 -10.75 -22.23
CA GLU A 194 2.20 -11.25 -22.19
C GLU A 194 1.81 -11.84 -20.84
N ASP A 195 2.78 -12.44 -20.10
CA ASP A 195 2.51 -13.03 -18.78
C ASP A 195 2.26 -11.96 -17.69
N ILE A 196 2.63 -10.69 -17.93
CA ILE A 196 2.50 -9.59 -16.98
C ILE A 196 1.74 -8.38 -17.55
N ARG A 197 1.29 -8.46 -18.80
CA ARG A 197 0.63 -7.36 -19.52
C ARG A 197 -0.59 -6.83 -18.80
N GLU A 198 -1.45 -7.73 -18.34
CA GLU A 198 -2.70 -7.34 -17.67
C GLU A 198 -2.43 -6.64 -16.34
N VAL A 199 -1.61 -7.24 -15.48
CA VAL A 199 -1.35 -6.74 -14.13
C VAL A 199 -0.60 -5.41 -14.15
N ILE A 200 0.42 -5.28 -14.99
CA ILE A 200 1.21 -4.04 -15.14
C ILE A 200 0.42 -2.98 -15.92
N GLY A 201 -0.30 -3.38 -16.97
CA GLY A 201 -1.13 -2.47 -17.75
C GLY A 201 -2.22 -1.81 -16.89
N ARG A 202 -2.90 -2.57 -16.04
CA ARG A 202 -3.86 -2.06 -15.08
C ARG A 202 -3.22 -1.09 -14.08
N GLN A 203 -2.00 -1.37 -13.59
CA GLN A 203 -1.27 -0.46 -12.73
C GLN A 203 -0.94 0.87 -13.42
N ILE A 204 -0.51 0.82 -14.68
CA ILE A 204 -0.25 2.01 -15.49
C ILE A 204 -1.52 2.86 -15.60
N GLU A 205 -2.63 2.25 -16.00
CA GLU A 205 -3.90 2.92 -16.22
C GLU A 205 -4.43 3.60 -14.94
N TYR A 206 -4.61 2.84 -13.88
CA TYR A 206 -5.24 3.32 -12.65
C TYR A 206 -4.38 4.34 -11.91
N ASN A 207 -3.08 4.05 -11.77
CA ASN A 207 -2.19 4.95 -11.04
C ASN A 207 -1.94 6.26 -11.81
N SER A 208 -1.93 6.23 -13.15
CA SER A 208 -1.86 7.45 -13.95
C SER A 208 -3.13 8.29 -13.84
N ALA A 209 -4.31 7.66 -13.90
CA ALA A 209 -5.58 8.38 -13.81
C ALA A 209 -5.72 9.16 -12.50
N ILE A 210 -5.42 8.54 -11.35
CA ILE A 210 -5.51 9.23 -10.06
C ILE A 210 -4.42 10.30 -9.89
N ALA A 211 -3.23 10.11 -10.45
CA ALA A 211 -2.18 11.12 -10.42
C ALA A 211 -2.55 12.36 -11.25
N ASP A 212 -3.14 12.15 -12.44
CA ASP A 212 -3.64 13.23 -13.30
C ASP A 212 -4.79 13.98 -12.63
N GLU A 213 -5.68 13.28 -11.93
CA GLU A 213 -6.74 13.89 -11.12
C GLU A 213 -6.15 14.69 -9.95
N GLY A 214 -5.16 14.15 -9.25
CA GLY A 214 -4.49 14.82 -8.14
C GLY A 214 -3.76 16.10 -8.54
N LEU A 215 -3.28 16.19 -9.78
CA LEU A 215 -2.68 17.43 -10.32
C LEU A 215 -3.71 18.48 -10.76
N LYS A 216 -4.94 18.07 -11.12
CA LYS A 216 -6.03 18.97 -11.54
C LYS A 216 -6.87 19.44 -10.36
N GLY A 217 -7.10 18.55 -9.39
CA GLY A 217 -7.97 18.78 -8.26
C GLY A 217 -7.29 19.55 -7.12
N ASN A 218 -8.06 19.75 -6.06
CA ASN A 218 -7.59 20.38 -4.84
C ASN A 218 -7.66 19.35 -3.70
N TYR A 219 -6.59 18.57 -3.55
CA TYR A 219 -6.53 17.46 -2.60
C TYR A 219 -5.44 17.64 -1.56
N GLY A 220 -5.82 17.55 -0.30
CA GLY A 220 -4.88 17.55 0.82
C GLY A 220 -4.03 18.81 0.87
N ALA A 221 -2.71 18.64 0.77
CA ALA A 221 -1.75 19.75 0.76
C ALA A 221 -1.27 20.12 -0.66
N ASN A 222 -1.82 19.51 -1.70
CA ASN A 222 -1.45 19.72 -3.11
C ASN A 222 0.06 19.63 -3.36
N ILE A 223 0.73 18.67 -2.74
CA ILE A 223 2.20 18.54 -2.79
C ILE A 223 2.68 18.41 -4.23
N GLY A 224 1.94 17.65 -5.08
CA GLY A 224 2.29 17.53 -6.49
C GLY A 224 2.37 18.87 -7.20
N SER A 225 1.35 19.71 -7.09
CA SER A 225 1.31 21.05 -7.69
C SER A 225 2.35 21.97 -7.08
N VAL A 226 2.51 21.95 -5.74
CA VAL A 226 3.54 22.75 -5.04
C VAL A 226 4.95 22.43 -5.55
N LEU A 227 5.27 21.17 -5.82
CA LEU A 227 6.56 20.75 -6.38
C LEU A 227 6.78 21.32 -7.78
N LEU A 228 5.78 21.23 -8.68
CA LEU A 228 5.88 21.76 -10.05
C LEU A 228 6.01 23.29 -10.05
N ASP A 229 5.22 23.99 -9.25
CA ASP A 229 5.25 25.45 -9.16
C ASP A 229 6.57 25.96 -8.56
N THR A 230 7.17 25.22 -7.62
CA THR A 230 8.38 25.66 -6.92
C THR A 230 9.65 25.32 -7.67
N TYR A 231 9.74 24.11 -8.23
CA TYR A 231 10.99 23.56 -8.79
C TYR A 231 10.98 23.43 -10.32
N GLY A 232 9.85 23.72 -10.97
CA GLY A 232 9.70 23.63 -12.42
C GLY A 232 9.34 22.24 -12.92
N ASN A 233 9.47 22.03 -14.24
CA ASN A 233 8.89 20.90 -14.96
C ASN A 233 9.95 19.96 -15.57
N ASP A 234 11.09 19.76 -14.92
CA ASP A 234 12.03 18.72 -15.33
C ASP A 234 11.51 17.33 -14.95
N VAL A 235 12.03 16.29 -15.59
CA VAL A 235 11.57 14.90 -15.36
C VAL A 235 11.68 14.47 -13.89
N ARG A 236 12.71 14.92 -13.18
CA ARG A 236 12.91 14.60 -11.77
C ARG A 236 11.82 15.22 -10.91
N THR A 237 11.43 16.45 -11.20
CA THR A 237 10.33 17.14 -10.50
C THR A 237 8.99 16.52 -10.85
N ARG A 238 8.72 16.22 -12.13
CA ARG A 238 7.47 15.54 -12.54
C ARG A 238 7.33 14.16 -11.90
N ALA A 239 8.40 13.37 -11.85
CA ALA A 239 8.40 12.05 -11.22
C ALA A 239 7.95 12.10 -9.75
N LYS A 240 8.48 13.06 -8.99
CA LYS A 240 8.07 13.31 -7.59
C LYS A 240 6.64 13.83 -7.50
N ALA A 241 6.31 14.80 -8.34
CA ALA A 241 5.05 15.51 -8.33
C ALA A 241 3.86 14.56 -8.64
N ARG A 242 3.97 13.72 -9.67
CA ARG A 242 2.91 12.79 -10.03
C ARG A 242 2.65 11.74 -8.94
N ALA A 243 3.71 11.16 -8.36
CA ALA A 243 3.57 10.23 -7.26
C ALA A 243 2.94 10.89 -6.02
N ALA A 244 3.34 12.13 -5.71
CA ALA A 244 2.76 12.92 -4.62
C ALA A 244 1.30 13.28 -4.89
N ALA A 245 0.96 13.74 -6.11
CA ALA A 245 -0.40 14.11 -6.50
C ALA A 245 -1.39 12.93 -6.40
N GLY A 246 -0.98 11.75 -6.86
CA GLY A 246 -1.79 10.54 -6.69
C GLY A 246 -2.06 10.24 -5.21
N SER A 247 -1.07 10.43 -4.33
CA SER A 247 -1.25 10.29 -2.89
C SER A 247 -2.11 11.40 -2.29
N ASP A 248 -1.96 12.66 -2.73
CA ASP A 248 -2.83 13.76 -2.31
C ASP A 248 -4.31 13.41 -2.61
N ALA A 249 -4.60 12.98 -3.83
CA ALA A 249 -5.95 12.58 -4.24
C ALA A 249 -6.45 11.37 -3.42
N ARG A 250 -5.66 10.29 -3.35
CA ARG A 250 -6.03 9.05 -2.67
C ARG A 250 -6.33 9.24 -1.18
N MET A 251 -5.50 10.03 -0.48
CA MET A 251 -5.64 10.24 0.97
C MET A 251 -6.77 11.19 1.33
N ASN A 252 -7.29 11.95 0.37
CA ASN A 252 -8.25 13.01 0.60
C ASN A 252 -9.58 12.82 -0.17
N GLY A 253 -9.96 11.56 -0.43
CA GLY A 253 -11.31 11.18 -0.82
C GLY A 253 -11.54 11.08 -2.33
N CYS A 254 -10.50 11.07 -3.16
CA CYS A 254 -10.68 10.77 -4.58
C CYS A 254 -11.24 9.35 -4.77
N GLU A 255 -12.22 9.23 -5.64
CA GLU A 255 -12.98 8.01 -5.88
C GLU A 255 -12.38 7.12 -6.97
N LEU A 256 -11.25 7.53 -7.57
CA LEU A 256 -10.54 6.70 -8.54
C LEU A 256 -9.78 5.56 -7.86
N PRO A 257 -9.82 4.36 -8.44
CA PRO A 257 -9.05 3.22 -7.93
C PRO A 257 -7.55 3.41 -8.19
N VAL A 258 -6.75 2.70 -7.39
CA VAL A 258 -5.30 2.55 -7.58
C VAL A 258 -4.94 1.08 -7.63
N VAL A 259 -3.82 0.73 -8.25
CA VAL A 259 -3.20 -0.59 -8.08
C VAL A 259 -2.16 -0.49 -6.98
N ILE A 260 -2.36 -1.28 -5.93
CA ILE A 260 -1.51 -1.30 -4.74
C ILE A 260 -0.19 -2.05 -4.99
N ASN A 261 0.74 -1.93 -4.05
CA ASN A 261 1.93 -2.78 -3.94
C ASN A 261 2.17 -3.07 -2.47
N ALA A 262 2.37 -4.33 -2.12
CA ALA A 262 2.57 -4.79 -0.74
C ALA A 262 1.51 -4.22 0.25
N GLY A 263 0.25 -4.23 -0.16
CA GLY A 263 -0.89 -3.79 0.64
C GLY A 263 -1.14 -2.27 0.68
N SER A 264 -0.40 -1.44 -0.09
CA SER A 264 -0.54 0.02 -0.05
C SER A 264 -0.63 0.65 -1.44
N GLY A 265 -1.69 1.44 -1.70
CA GLY A 265 -1.81 2.23 -2.93
C GLY A 265 -0.72 3.30 -3.05
N ASN A 266 -0.32 3.92 -1.94
CA ASN A 266 0.81 4.86 -1.95
C ASN A 266 2.10 4.19 -2.42
N GLN A 267 2.36 2.95 -2.02
CA GLN A 267 3.52 2.21 -2.52
C GLN A 267 3.37 1.86 -4.01
N GLY A 268 2.18 1.40 -4.44
CA GLY A 268 1.92 1.12 -5.86
C GLY A 268 2.14 2.33 -6.76
N MET A 269 1.64 3.50 -6.37
CA MET A 269 1.88 4.76 -7.10
C MET A 269 3.35 5.18 -7.07
N THR A 270 4.02 5.04 -5.94
CA THR A 270 5.45 5.38 -5.79
C THR A 270 6.35 4.48 -6.62
N CYS A 271 6.03 3.18 -6.75
CA CYS A 271 6.77 2.25 -7.61
C CYS A 271 6.57 2.51 -9.10
N SER A 272 5.39 2.99 -9.51
CA SER A 272 5.02 3.07 -10.93
C SER A 272 5.19 4.46 -11.53
N LEU A 273 4.61 5.49 -10.93
CA LEU A 273 4.52 6.82 -11.54
C LEU A 273 5.86 7.48 -11.85
N PRO A 274 6.88 7.45 -10.96
CA PRO A 274 8.19 8.00 -11.29
C PRO A 274 8.88 7.25 -12.44
N VAL A 275 8.67 5.94 -12.52
CA VAL A 275 9.22 5.10 -13.60
C VAL A 275 8.55 5.46 -14.92
N LEU A 276 7.23 5.66 -14.92
CA LEU A 276 6.46 6.09 -16.10
C LEU A 276 6.91 7.46 -16.61
N GLU A 277 7.14 8.44 -15.73
CA GLU A 277 7.65 9.76 -16.14
C GLU A 277 9.02 9.68 -16.84
N TYR A 278 9.92 8.84 -16.31
CA TYR A 278 11.21 8.62 -16.96
C TYR A 278 11.08 7.81 -18.25
N ALA A 279 10.17 6.84 -18.32
CA ALA A 279 9.91 6.09 -19.54
C ALA A 279 9.40 6.99 -20.67
N ASP A 280 8.51 7.92 -20.36
CA ASP A 280 7.99 8.92 -21.28
C ASP A 280 9.08 9.90 -21.74
N GLU A 281 9.82 10.49 -20.80
CA GLU A 281 10.93 11.41 -21.09
C GLU A 281 12.00 10.77 -22.01
N LEU A 282 12.31 9.50 -21.78
CA LEU A 282 13.30 8.74 -22.53
C LEU A 282 12.73 8.06 -23.79
N GLN A 283 11.41 8.14 -24.01
CA GLN A 283 10.71 7.45 -25.08
C GLN A 283 11.08 5.97 -25.16
N SER A 284 11.05 5.30 -24.01
CA SER A 284 11.63 3.97 -23.81
C SER A 284 10.93 2.83 -24.54
N GLY A 285 9.73 3.07 -25.06
CA GLY A 285 8.86 2.06 -25.66
C GLY A 285 8.20 1.14 -24.63
N GLU A 286 7.15 0.44 -25.06
CA GLU A 286 6.29 -0.36 -24.20
C GLU A 286 7.06 -1.44 -23.45
N GLU A 287 7.76 -2.30 -24.17
CA GLU A 287 8.46 -3.46 -23.59
C GLU A 287 9.44 -3.03 -22.47
N LYS A 288 10.27 -2.02 -22.73
CA LYS A 288 11.25 -1.55 -21.75
C LYS A 288 10.57 -0.91 -20.53
N THR A 289 9.46 -0.23 -20.72
CA THR A 289 8.65 0.35 -19.65
C THR A 289 8.06 -0.75 -18.75
N TYR A 290 7.49 -1.80 -19.32
CA TYR A 290 6.95 -2.94 -18.57
C TYR A 290 8.03 -3.63 -17.74
N ARG A 291 9.21 -3.89 -18.35
CA ARG A 291 10.36 -4.49 -17.65
C ARG A 291 10.86 -3.64 -16.48
N ALA A 292 10.91 -2.32 -16.64
CA ALA A 292 11.29 -1.39 -15.57
C ALA A 292 10.26 -1.38 -14.44
N LEU A 293 8.96 -1.45 -14.76
CA LEU A 293 7.89 -1.54 -13.77
C LEU A 293 7.91 -2.88 -13.03
N VAL A 294 8.14 -3.99 -13.71
CA VAL A 294 8.34 -5.31 -13.08
C VAL A 294 9.50 -5.26 -12.09
N LEU A 295 10.64 -4.70 -12.49
CA LEU A 295 11.80 -4.53 -11.62
C LEU A 295 11.45 -3.70 -10.40
N SER A 296 10.87 -2.52 -10.59
CA SER A 296 10.49 -1.62 -9.50
C SER A 296 9.51 -2.29 -8.53
N ASN A 297 8.44 -2.90 -9.02
CA ASN A 297 7.45 -3.54 -8.17
C ASN A 297 8.04 -4.69 -7.35
N LEU A 298 8.79 -5.59 -7.96
CA LEU A 298 9.39 -6.74 -7.26
C LEU A 298 10.46 -6.30 -6.24
N VAL A 299 11.24 -5.27 -6.54
CA VAL A 299 12.22 -4.69 -5.59
C VAL A 299 11.52 -4.09 -4.36
N ALA A 300 10.37 -3.44 -4.54
CA ALA A 300 9.58 -2.92 -3.43
C ALA A 300 8.99 -4.05 -2.57
N ILE A 301 8.41 -5.08 -3.21
CA ILE A 301 7.85 -6.24 -2.52
C ILE A 301 8.94 -6.97 -1.72
N HIS A 302 10.12 -7.20 -2.33
CA HIS A 302 11.25 -7.84 -1.69
C HIS A 302 11.68 -7.12 -0.40
N GLN A 303 11.82 -5.80 -0.45
CA GLN A 303 12.15 -5.00 0.75
C GLN A 303 11.05 -5.09 1.81
N LYS A 304 9.77 -5.04 1.40
CA LYS A 304 8.62 -5.09 2.31
C LYS A 304 8.47 -6.44 2.99
N THR A 305 8.89 -7.52 2.38
CA THR A 305 8.88 -8.86 2.99
C THR A 305 9.65 -8.89 4.32
N GLY A 306 10.80 -8.22 4.41
CA GLY A 306 11.58 -8.13 5.63
C GLY A 306 11.01 -7.16 6.69
N ILE A 307 10.26 -6.15 6.29
CA ILE A 307 9.70 -5.10 7.17
C ILE A 307 8.33 -5.52 7.73
N GLY A 308 7.54 -6.25 6.93
CA GLY A 308 6.13 -6.56 7.21
C GLY A 308 5.16 -5.54 6.59
N ARG A 309 3.88 -5.91 6.50
CA ARG A 309 2.84 -5.08 5.84
C ARG A 309 2.57 -3.77 6.58
N LEU A 310 2.47 -3.82 7.91
CA LEU A 310 2.27 -2.66 8.78
C LEU A 310 3.45 -2.49 9.74
N SER A 311 4.06 -1.33 9.74
CA SER A 311 5.22 -0.98 10.56
C SER A 311 5.26 0.53 10.78
N ALA A 312 6.05 0.98 11.76
CA ALA A 312 6.44 2.39 11.84
C ALA A 312 7.47 2.79 10.77
N TYR A 313 8.06 1.84 10.07
CA TYR A 313 8.91 2.14 8.91
C TYR A 313 8.03 2.50 7.69
N CYS A 314 8.19 3.66 7.14
CA CYS A 314 7.37 4.15 6.04
C CYS A 314 7.60 3.36 4.75
N GLY A 315 6.55 2.73 4.21
CA GLY A 315 6.62 1.97 2.95
C GLY A 315 7.00 2.80 1.73
N ALA A 316 6.81 4.11 1.78
CA ALA A 316 7.28 5.02 0.73
C ALA A 316 8.80 4.94 0.51
N VAL A 317 9.58 4.65 1.56
CA VAL A 317 11.04 4.49 1.47
C VAL A 317 11.42 3.34 0.56
N SER A 318 10.83 2.15 0.81
CA SER A 318 11.06 0.96 -0.02
C SER A 318 10.61 1.17 -1.47
N ALA A 319 9.44 1.81 -1.65
CA ALA A 319 8.88 2.09 -2.96
C ALA A 319 9.69 3.17 -3.72
N GLY A 320 10.20 4.19 -3.05
CA GLY A 320 11.06 5.21 -3.66
C GLY A 320 12.43 4.68 -4.08
N ALA A 321 13.04 3.81 -3.26
CA ALA A 321 14.26 3.10 -3.61
C ALA A 321 14.03 2.17 -4.83
N ALA A 322 12.91 1.50 -4.87
CA ALA A 322 12.50 0.63 -5.98
C ALA A 322 12.22 1.42 -7.27
N ALA A 323 11.56 2.59 -7.17
CA ALA A 323 11.40 3.50 -8.31
C ALA A 323 12.76 3.94 -8.86
N GLY A 324 13.73 4.26 -7.98
CA GLY A 324 15.10 4.53 -8.38
C GLY A 324 15.75 3.39 -9.18
N ALA A 325 15.50 2.13 -8.77
CA ALA A 325 15.96 0.94 -9.51
C ALA A 325 15.35 0.87 -10.92
N GLY A 326 14.03 1.09 -11.06
CA GLY A 326 13.35 1.15 -12.35
C GLY A 326 13.86 2.29 -13.24
N ILE A 327 14.12 3.46 -12.67
CA ILE A 327 14.71 4.60 -13.38
C ILE A 327 16.13 4.27 -13.85
N ALA A 328 16.98 3.68 -13.00
CA ALA A 328 18.32 3.25 -13.38
C ALA A 328 18.28 2.29 -14.57
N TYR A 329 17.36 1.33 -14.55
CA TYR A 329 17.14 0.39 -15.67
C TYR A 329 16.75 1.13 -16.96
N LEU A 330 15.81 2.06 -16.92
CA LEU A 330 15.37 2.85 -18.08
C LEU A 330 16.52 3.67 -18.68
N CYS A 331 17.37 4.22 -17.83
CA CYS A 331 18.54 5.00 -18.25
C CYS A 331 19.68 4.11 -18.81
N GLY A 332 19.49 2.79 -18.92
CA GLY A 332 20.47 1.86 -19.48
C GLY A 332 21.47 1.33 -18.45
N GLY A 333 21.21 1.53 -17.16
CA GLY A 333 22.02 0.95 -16.09
C GLY A 333 21.93 -0.56 -16.05
N GLY A 334 23.02 -1.23 -15.72
CA GLY A 334 23.09 -2.65 -15.49
C GLY A 334 22.73 -3.03 -14.05
N TYR A 335 23.02 -4.26 -13.69
CA TYR A 335 22.72 -4.80 -12.35
C TYR A 335 23.40 -3.97 -11.25
N GLU A 336 24.66 -3.58 -11.43
CA GLU A 336 25.42 -2.81 -10.43
C GLU A 336 24.80 -1.44 -10.19
N GLU A 337 24.40 -0.72 -11.26
CA GLU A 337 23.72 0.58 -11.14
C GLU A 337 22.42 0.44 -10.35
N VAL A 338 21.66 -0.61 -10.59
CA VAL A 338 20.39 -0.88 -9.92
C VAL A 338 20.58 -1.15 -8.41
N ILE A 339 21.50 -2.06 -8.05
CA ILE A 339 21.68 -2.41 -6.63
C ILE A 339 22.30 -1.28 -5.82
N HIS A 340 23.22 -0.52 -6.39
CA HIS A 340 23.81 0.65 -5.71
C HIS A 340 22.81 1.79 -5.58
N THR A 341 21.91 1.98 -6.55
CA THR A 341 20.79 2.92 -6.44
C THR A 341 19.90 2.58 -5.24
N VAL A 342 19.53 1.31 -5.09
CA VAL A 342 18.71 0.84 -3.95
C VAL A 342 19.44 1.09 -2.62
N VAL A 343 20.69 0.68 -2.50
CA VAL A 343 21.48 0.86 -1.28
C VAL A 343 21.63 2.33 -0.93
N ASN A 344 21.97 3.20 -1.89
CA ASN A 344 22.12 4.64 -1.67
C ASN A 344 20.78 5.26 -1.20
N ALA A 345 19.67 4.94 -1.86
CA ALA A 345 18.35 5.45 -1.50
C ALA A 345 17.96 5.03 -0.07
N LEU A 346 18.17 3.77 0.29
CA LEU A 346 17.87 3.26 1.62
C LEU A 346 18.72 3.92 2.70
N ALA A 347 19.99 4.19 2.43
CA ALA A 347 20.86 4.90 3.37
C ALA A 347 20.42 6.35 3.60
N ILE A 348 19.85 7.02 2.57
CA ILE A 348 19.42 8.42 2.65
C ILE A 348 18.16 8.59 3.49
N VAL A 349 17.13 7.73 3.30
CA VAL A 349 15.79 7.96 3.87
C VAL A 349 15.31 6.89 4.86
N SER A 350 16.20 6.06 5.38
CA SER A 350 15.87 4.94 6.27
C SER A 350 15.26 5.31 7.64
N GLY A 351 15.24 6.59 7.99
CA GLY A 351 14.65 7.08 9.26
C GLY A 351 13.22 7.61 9.15
N MET A 352 12.59 7.54 7.98
CA MET A 352 11.24 8.08 7.79
C MET A 352 10.18 7.19 8.47
N VAL A 353 9.44 7.78 9.42
CA VAL A 353 8.40 7.05 10.17
C VAL A 353 7.05 7.08 9.45
N CYS A 354 6.29 5.98 9.62
CA CYS A 354 4.88 5.88 9.24
C CYS A 354 4.00 6.12 10.47
N ASP A 355 3.33 7.26 10.48
CA ASP A 355 2.40 7.71 11.53
C ASP A 355 0.93 7.73 11.04
N GLY A 356 0.58 6.80 10.16
CA GLY A 356 -0.76 6.61 9.60
C GLY A 356 -0.98 7.29 8.25
N ALA A 357 -2.12 7.00 7.63
CA ALA A 357 -2.52 7.55 6.33
C ALA A 357 -3.08 8.96 6.48
N LYS A 358 -2.54 9.92 5.74
CA LYS A 358 -2.91 11.34 5.79
C LYS A 358 -2.24 12.17 4.69
N ALA A 359 -2.59 13.45 4.57
CA ALA A 359 -2.07 14.35 3.54
C ALA A 359 -0.53 14.41 3.47
N SER A 360 0.18 14.35 4.61
CA SER A 360 1.65 14.40 4.61
C SER A 360 2.33 13.18 3.97
N CYS A 361 1.58 12.11 3.64
CA CYS A 361 2.12 10.97 2.90
C CYS A 361 2.66 11.39 1.52
N ALA A 362 2.00 12.33 0.85
CA ALA A 362 2.45 12.85 -0.44
C ALA A 362 3.86 13.45 -0.38
N ALA A 363 4.16 14.24 0.66
CA ALA A 363 5.50 14.81 0.85
C ALA A 363 6.56 13.74 1.19
N LYS A 364 6.20 12.72 1.97
CA LYS A 364 7.08 11.58 2.27
C LYS A 364 7.41 10.77 1.00
N ILE A 365 6.43 10.59 0.12
CA ILE A 365 6.61 9.96 -1.20
C ILE A 365 7.59 10.78 -2.04
N ALA A 366 7.37 12.08 -2.16
CA ALA A 366 8.27 12.96 -2.94
C ALA A 366 9.71 12.87 -2.45
N SER A 367 9.94 12.89 -1.13
CA SER A 367 11.27 12.75 -0.53
C SER A 367 11.90 11.38 -0.80
N SER A 368 11.10 10.32 -0.78
CA SER A 368 11.59 8.96 -1.04
C SER A 368 11.95 8.74 -2.52
N VAL A 369 11.16 9.29 -3.44
CA VAL A 369 11.46 9.27 -4.88
C VAL A 369 12.73 10.09 -5.17
N ASP A 370 12.87 11.25 -4.53
CA ASP A 370 14.08 12.08 -4.67
C ASP A 370 15.34 11.33 -4.22
N ALA A 371 15.26 10.58 -3.12
CA ALA A 371 16.36 9.74 -2.65
C ALA A 371 16.71 8.63 -3.65
N GLY A 372 15.71 8.00 -4.29
CA GLY A 372 15.93 7.02 -5.37
C GLY A 372 16.66 7.63 -6.57
N ILE A 373 16.20 8.79 -7.03
CA ILE A 373 16.83 9.51 -8.15
C ILE A 373 18.24 9.98 -7.78
N LEU A 374 18.43 10.51 -6.57
CA LEU A 374 19.75 10.93 -6.07
C LEU A 374 20.70 9.74 -5.97
N GLY A 375 20.24 8.61 -5.44
CA GLY A 375 21.02 7.37 -5.30
C GLY A 375 21.58 6.88 -6.63
N TYR A 376 20.77 6.93 -7.70
CA TYR A 376 21.21 6.62 -9.06
C TYR A 376 22.24 7.65 -9.57
N ASN A 377 21.96 8.92 -9.44
CA ASN A 377 22.87 9.98 -9.91
C ASN A 377 24.22 10.02 -9.16
N MET A 378 24.24 9.62 -7.89
CA MET A 378 25.47 9.42 -7.13
C MET A 378 26.34 8.34 -7.78
N TYR A 379 25.75 7.16 -8.05
CA TYR A 379 26.50 6.05 -8.62
C TYR A 379 27.04 6.35 -10.02
N LEU A 380 26.27 7.03 -10.86
CA LEU A 380 26.76 7.51 -12.17
C LEU A 380 28.00 8.40 -12.11
N ARG A 381 28.24 9.04 -10.96
CA ARG A 381 29.43 9.87 -10.69
C ARG A 381 30.52 9.16 -9.92
N GLY A 382 30.42 7.83 -9.81
CA GLY A 382 31.35 7.01 -9.04
C GLY A 382 31.26 7.20 -7.52
N GLN A 383 30.12 7.69 -7.02
CA GLN A 383 29.86 7.91 -5.60
C GLN A 383 28.84 6.91 -5.07
N GLN A 384 29.09 6.37 -3.88
CA GLN A 384 28.20 5.44 -3.21
C GLN A 384 28.46 5.44 -1.71
N PHE A 385 27.52 4.92 -0.93
CA PHE A 385 27.74 4.56 0.45
C PHE A 385 28.38 3.17 0.53
N TYR A 386 29.34 3.00 1.43
CA TYR A 386 30.13 1.78 1.54
C TYR A 386 29.70 0.95 2.75
N ALA A 387 30.07 -0.32 2.74
CA ALA A 387 29.91 -1.19 3.89
C ALA A 387 30.60 -0.61 5.11
N GLY A 388 29.84 -0.41 6.20
CA GLY A 388 30.30 0.28 7.41
C GLY A 388 29.79 1.72 7.54
N ASP A 389 29.16 2.28 6.52
CA ASP A 389 28.46 3.56 6.61
C ASP A 389 27.10 3.37 7.30
N GLY A 390 27.09 3.43 8.63
CA GLY A 390 25.90 3.23 9.44
C GLY A 390 25.30 1.84 9.28
N ILE A 391 24.07 1.77 8.74
CA ILE A 391 23.35 0.50 8.54
C ILE A 391 23.67 -0.19 7.21
N VAL A 392 24.44 0.46 6.33
CA VAL A 392 24.90 -0.13 5.06
C VAL A 392 25.93 -1.22 5.34
N THR A 393 25.73 -2.38 4.74
CA THR A 393 26.66 -3.51 4.88
C THR A 393 27.04 -4.08 3.52
N LYS A 394 27.95 -5.05 3.48
CA LYS A 394 28.46 -5.62 2.24
C LYS A 394 27.35 -6.38 1.48
N GLY A 395 26.99 -5.84 0.33
CA GLY A 395 25.98 -6.42 -0.57
C GLY A 395 24.58 -5.85 -0.33
N VAL A 396 23.80 -5.80 -1.40
CA VAL A 396 22.44 -5.24 -1.40
C VAL A 396 21.50 -6.05 -0.51
N GLU A 397 21.55 -7.38 -0.57
CA GLU A 397 20.70 -8.27 0.23
C GLU A 397 20.88 -8.04 1.74
N ALA A 398 22.13 -7.99 2.19
CA ALA A 398 22.41 -7.80 3.60
C ALA A 398 22.00 -6.39 4.09
N THR A 399 22.08 -5.37 3.23
CA THR A 399 21.55 -4.03 3.52
C THR A 399 20.03 -4.05 3.60
N ILE A 400 19.34 -4.70 2.65
CA ILE A 400 17.87 -4.89 2.68
C ILE A 400 17.45 -5.63 3.96
N GLN A 401 18.17 -6.67 4.36
CA GLN A 401 17.91 -7.40 5.61
C GLN A 401 18.07 -6.51 6.85
N ASN A 402 19.10 -5.64 6.90
CA ASN A 402 19.28 -4.68 7.99
C ASN A 402 18.10 -3.70 8.06
N ILE A 403 17.62 -3.20 6.91
CA ILE A 403 16.43 -2.35 6.84
C ILE A 403 15.18 -3.12 7.29
N GLY A 404 15.02 -4.36 6.84
CA GLY A 404 13.94 -5.25 7.29
C GLY A 404 13.91 -5.39 8.80
N ARG A 405 15.04 -5.72 9.41
CA ARG A 405 15.20 -5.84 10.86
C ARG A 405 14.93 -4.51 11.58
N LEU A 406 15.44 -3.39 11.06
CA LEU A 406 15.14 -2.07 11.62
C LEU A 406 13.63 -1.80 11.62
N GLY A 407 12.96 -2.04 10.48
CA GLY A 407 11.53 -1.78 10.33
C GLY A 407 10.66 -2.72 11.15
N LYS A 408 10.99 -4.01 11.20
CA LYS A 408 10.21 -5.03 11.90
C LYS A 408 10.44 -5.02 13.41
N ASP A 409 11.71 -5.14 13.81
CA ASP A 409 12.08 -5.30 15.21
C ASP A 409 12.44 -3.98 15.86
N GLY A 410 13.30 -3.18 15.22
CA GLY A 410 13.84 -1.95 15.79
C GLY A 410 12.81 -0.84 15.97
N MET A 411 11.78 -0.78 15.12
CA MET A 411 10.73 0.25 15.19
C MET A 411 9.44 -0.23 15.89
N LYS A 412 9.46 -1.37 16.55
CA LYS A 412 8.28 -1.90 17.24
C LYS A 412 7.80 -0.96 18.35
N GLU A 413 8.69 -0.55 19.25
CA GLU A 413 8.37 0.41 20.33
C GLU A 413 7.98 1.79 19.75
N THR A 414 8.63 2.22 18.67
CA THR A 414 8.27 3.45 17.96
C THR A 414 6.82 3.38 17.45
N ASN A 415 6.42 2.24 16.90
CA ASN A 415 5.03 2.04 16.44
C ASN A 415 4.04 2.09 17.60
N GLU A 416 4.35 1.44 18.72
CA GLU A 416 3.52 1.46 19.93
C GLU A 416 3.37 2.88 20.49
N GLU A 417 4.45 3.65 20.51
CA GLU A 417 4.41 5.03 20.99
C GLU A 417 3.61 5.96 20.08
N ILE A 418 3.76 5.82 18.75
CA ILE A 418 2.93 6.56 17.79
C ILE A 418 1.44 6.22 17.99
N ILE A 419 1.11 4.94 18.19
CA ILE A 419 -0.28 4.52 18.44
C ILE A 419 -0.81 5.15 19.73
N LYS A 420 -0.03 5.16 20.82
CA LYS A 420 -0.43 5.81 22.08
C LYS A 420 -0.69 7.31 21.89
N MET A 421 0.21 8.03 21.20
CA MET A 421 0.02 9.44 20.89
C MET A 421 -1.30 9.68 20.13
N MET A 422 -1.64 8.80 19.19
CA MET A 422 -2.83 8.96 18.36
C MET A 422 -4.14 8.56 19.06
N ILE A 423 -4.08 7.63 20.02
CA ILE A 423 -5.28 7.19 20.79
C ILE A 423 -5.58 8.15 21.94
N SER A 424 -4.55 8.85 22.48
CA SER A 424 -4.71 9.77 23.61
C SER A 424 -5.40 11.09 23.25
N ASP A 425 -5.55 11.40 21.98
CA ASP A 425 -6.28 12.56 21.44
C ASP A 425 -7.72 12.14 21.00
#